data_46cf32b29a04cd8dc80241ebfccdf903
#
_entry.id   46cf32b29a04cd8dc80241ebfccdf903
#
_cell.length_a   1.000
_cell.length_b   1.000
_cell.length_c   1.000
_cell.angle_alpha   90.00
_cell.angle_beta   90.00
_cell.angle_gamma   90.00
#
_symmetry.space_group_name_H-M   'P 1'
#
loop_
_entity.id
_entity.type
_entity.pdbx_description
1 polymer ?
#
loop_
_entity_poly.entity_id
_entity_poly.type
_entity_poly.pdbx_seq_one_letter_code
_entity_poly.pdbx_strand_id
1 'polypeptide(L)'
;MSPQGRRYYVNTANNETTWERPSSAPGTPKTPLRQKNSTPTVNGFHGSGSPLHQLDLSHMRKASTDQQSPGSTSPTRKQNRETTITINCVTFPLPMNMPEQQLLKPSEWSYCDYFWTDKKDPQGNASVSGFEVLLQKQLKGKQMQKEMAEFIRERIKIEEEYAKNLSKLSQIPLAAQEEGTLGEAWAQLKKSLADEAEVHLKFSSKLQSEVEKPLLTFRDNFKKDLKKFDHHITDLRKQLASRYAAVEKARKALADRQKDLEVKTQQLEIKLSNKTEEDIKKARRKSTQAGDDLMRCVDLYNQSQSKWFEEMVTSSLELERLEVERVEMIRQHLCQYTTLRHETDMFNQSTVEPVDQLLQNVDPAKDRELWVNEHKTGQLRPVDMEI
;
A
#
# COMPACT_ATOMS: atom_id res chain seq x y z
N MET A 1 -22.59 -20.67 8.24
CA MET A 1 -23.52 -21.44 7.38
C MET A 1 -23.70 -20.66 6.09
N SER A 2 -23.90 -21.34 4.96
CA SER A 2 -24.26 -20.65 3.71
C SER A 2 -25.69 -20.10 3.78
N PRO A 3 -26.08 -19.13 2.94
CA PRO A 3 -27.46 -18.65 2.84
C PRO A 3 -28.49 -19.75 2.56
N GLN A 4 -28.05 -20.92 2.11
CA GLN A 4 -28.90 -22.11 1.84
C GLN A 4 -28.87 -23.15 2.98
N GLY A 5 -28.42 -22.78 4.19
CA GLY A 5 -28.39 -23.67 5.36
C GLY A 5 -27.34 -24.79 5.33
N ARG A 6 -26.45 -24.82 4.32
CA ARG A 6 -25.40 -25.83 4.27
C ARG A 6 -24.23 -25.44 5.20
N ARG A 7 -23.75 -26.40 5.99
CA ARG A 7 -22.60 -26.21 6.88
C ARG A 7 -21.32 -26.36 6.06
N TYR A 8 -20.40 -25.41 6.20
CA TYR A 8 -19.02 -25.55 5.74
C TYR A 8 -18.10 -25.78 6.93
N TYR A 9 -16.96 -26.40 6.67
CA TYR A 9 -15.96 -26.74 7.67
C TYR A 9 -14.69 -25.93 7.37
N VAL A 10 -14.10 -25.37 8.42
CA VAL A 10 -12.83 -24.61 8.33
C VAL A 10 -11.74 -25.46 8.95
N ASN A 11 -10.65 -25.70 8.21
CA ASN A 11 -9.47 -26.29 8.77
C ASN A 11 -8.68 -25.21 9.53
N THR A 12 -8.63 -25.33 10.86
CA THR A 12 -7.99 -24.35 11.74
C THR A 12 -6.46 -24.32 11.64
N ALA A 13 -5.83 -25.28 10.95
CA ALA A 13 -4.39 -25.30 10.76
C ALA A 13 -3.90 -24.51 9.53
N ASN A 14 -4.74 -24.40 8.46
CA ASN A 14 -4.38 -23.73 7.22
C ASN A 14 -5.44 -22.75 6.69
N ASN A 15 -6.50 -22.50 7.46
CA ASN A 15 -7.65 -21.65 7.11
C ASN A 15 -8.38 -22.02 5.79
N GLU A 16 -8.19 -23.23 5.27
CA GLU A 16 -8.96 -23.69 4.11
C GLU A 16 -10.38 -24.06 4.48
N THR A 17 -11.33 -23.64 3.65
CA THR A 17 -12.75 -23.95 3.82
C THR A 17 -13.18 -25.04 2.85
N THR A 18 -13.91 -26.04 3.34
CA THR A 18 -14.48 -27.14 2.52
C THR A 18 -15.95 -27.33 2.84
N TRP A 19 -16.72 -27.75 1.84
CA TRP A 19 -18.12 -28.11 1.98
C TRP A 19 -18.33 -29.58 2.41
N GLU A 20 -17.25 -30.37 2.40
CA GLU A 20 -17.28 -31.77 2.79
C GLU A 20 -16.86 -31.93 4.26
N ARG A 21 -17.59 -32.77 4.98
CA ARG A 21 -17.29 -33.07 6.38
C ARG A 21 -15.96 -33.84 6.46
N PRO A 22 -14.99 -33.41 7.25
CA PRO A 22 -13.75 -34.16 7.47
C PRO A 22 -14.09 -35.56 8.03
N SER A 23 -13.66 -36.60 7.33
CA SER A 23 -13.80 -37.98 7.81
C SER A 23 -12.65 -38.30 8.77
N SER A 24 -12.97 -38.65 10.00
CA SER A 24 -12.04 -39.17 10.99
C SER A 24 -11.81 -40.65 10.75
N ALA A 25 -10.83 -41.03 9.91
CA ALA A 25 -10.15 -42.34 9.94
C ALA A 25 -8.88 -42.30 9.05
N PRO A 26 -7.77 -42.89 9.48
CA PRO A 26 -6.54 -42.96 8.68
C PRO A 26 -6.58 -44.14 7.73
N GLY A 27 -6.46 -43.89 6.44
CA GLY A 27 -6.44 -44.91 5.41
C GLY A 27 -5.68 -44.49 4.18
N THR A 28 -4.59 -45.20 3.92
CA THR A 28 -3.67 -45.36 2.79
C THR A 28 -4.07 -44.78 1.42
N PRO A 29 -3.06 -44.39 0.60
CA PRO A 29 -3.24 -43.71 -0.68
C PRO A 29 -3.62 -44.65 -1.81
N LYS A 30 -4.58 -44.27 -2.65
CA LYS A 30 -4.86 -44.89 -3.95
C LYS A 30 -4.82 -43.87 -5.08
N THR A 31 -4.00 -44.23 -6.08
CA THR A 31 -3.70 -43.60 -7.36
C THR A 31 -4.94 -43.40 -8.26
N PRO A 32 -4.89 -42.49 -9.23
CA PRO A 32 -6.06 -41.99 -9.93
C PRO A 32 -6.50 -42.86 -11.13
N LEU A 33 -7.79 -42.94 -11.36
CA LEU A 33 -8.40 -43.46 -12.58
C LEU A 33 -9.10 -42.37 -13.38
N ARG A 34 -8.76 -42.34 -14.63
CA ARG A 34 -9.18 -41.49 -15.74
C ARG A 34 -10.55 -41.90 -16.29
N GLN A 35 -11.49 -40.99 -16.46
CA GLN A 35 -12.60 -41.06 -17.43
C GLN A 35 -13.17 -39.65 -17.71
N LYS A 36 -13.07 -39.19 -18.90
CA LYS A 36 -13.81 -39.15 -20.17
C LYS A 36 -15.15 -38.40 -20.12
N ASN A 37 -15.12 -37.28 -20.83
CA ASN A 37 -16.12 -36.61 -21.69
C ASN A 37 -17.62 -36.88 -21.50
N SER A 38 -18.36 -35.77 -21.36
CA SER A 38 -19.46 -35.46 -22.30
C SER A 38 -19.98 -34.04 -22.08
N THR A 39 -19.98 -33.26 -23.14
CA THR A 39 -20.72 -32.01 -23.33
C THR A 39 -22.21 -32.28 -23.54
N PRO A 40 -23.10 -31.34 -23.27
CA PRO A 40 -23.83 -30.76 -24.40
C PRO A 40 -23.97 -29.22 -24.39
N THR A 41 -23.95 -28.74 -25.57
CA THR A 41 -24.27 -27.44 -26.15
C THR A 41 -25.70 -26.99 -25.82
N VAL A 42 -25.96 -25.67 -25.69
CA VAL A 42 -26.92 -24.89 -26.45
C VAL A 42 -27.00 -23.43 -25.99
N ASN A 43 -26.82 -22.51 -26.95
CA ASN A 43 -27.35 -21.14 -27.18
C ASN A 43 -27.24 -20.09 -26.04
N GLY A 44 -26.60 -18.96 -26.20
CA GLY A 44 -26.64 -17.94 -27.26
C GLY A 44 -27.46 -16.73 -26.82
N PHE A 45 -26.81 -15.63 -26.41
CA PHE A 45 -27.35 -14.29 -26.57
C PHE A 45 -26.21 -13.25 -26.67
N HIS A 46 -26.32 -12.37 -27.65
CA HIS A 46 -25.41 -11.28 -27.97
C HIS A 46 -25.44 -10.16 -26.94
N GLY A 47 -24.28 -9.58 -26.64
CA GLY A 47 -24.18 -8.32 -25.93
C GLY A 47 -22.78 -7.74 -26.09
N SER A 48 -22.69 -6.66 -26.83
CA SER A 48 -21.50 -5.89 -27.16
C SER A 48 -20.76 -5.34 -25.94
N GLY A 49 -19.45 -5.50 -25.90
CA GLY A 49 -18.59 -4.82 -24.91
C GLY A 49 -17.15 -4.80 -25.39
N SER A 50 -16.60 -3.61 -25.57
CA SER A 50 -15.29 -3.29 -26.10
C SER A 50 -14.11 -3.80 -25.24
N PRO A 51 -12.90 -3.94 -25.83
CA PRO A 51 -11.82 -4.72 -25.26
C PRO A 51 -10.93 -3.92 -24.30
N LEU A 52 -10.63 -4.51 -23.16
CA LEU A 52 -9.55 -4.08 -22.29
C LEU A 52 -8.25 -4.79 -22.70
N HIS A 53 -7.22 -4.01 -22.93
CA HIS A 53 -5.86 -4.43 -23.26
C HIS A 53 -5.28 -5.38 -22.20
N GLN A 54 -5.03 -6.59 -22.61
CA GLN A 54 -4.24 -7.58 -21.91
C GLN A 54 -2.78 -7.38 -22.33
N LEU A 55 -1.94 -6.92 -21.40
CA LEU A 55 -0.49 -6.88 -21.58
C LEU A 55 0.10 -8.27 -21.35
N ASP A 56 0.51 -8.85 -22.45
CA ASP A 56 1.18 -10.15 -22.53
C ASP A 56 2.64 -10.03 -22.03
N LEU A 57 2.98 -10.76 -20.98
CA LEU A 57 4.30 -10.88 -20.37
C LEU A 57 4.91 -12.25 -20.72
N SER A 58 5.15 -12.47 -22.00
CA SER A 58 5.91 -13.63 -22.44
C SER A 58 6.79 -13.30 -23.63
N HIS A 59 7.99 -12.79 -23.35
CA HIS A 59 9.16 -12.96 -24.24
C HIS A 59 10.43 -12.41 -23.55
N MET A 60 11.13 -13.28 -22.84
CA MET A 60 12.59 -13.18 -22.70
C MET A 60 13.18 -14.55 -22.31
N ARG A 61 13.37 -15.39 -23.32
CA ARG A 61 14.39 -16.43 -23.33
C ARG A 61 14.71 -16.78 -24.76
N LYS A 62 15.83 -16.27 -25.25
CA LYS A 62 16.63 -17.01 -26.26
C LYS A 62 18.10 -16.63 -26.11
N ALA A 63 18.85 -17.64 -25.75
CA ALA A 63 20.29 -17.72 -25.91
C ALA A 63 20.64 -17.67 -27.39
N SER A 64 21.75 -17.04 -27.72
CA SER A 64 22.38 -17.20 -29.02
C SER A 64 23.86 -17.53 -28.84
N THR A 65 24.14 -18.61 -29.45
CA THR A 65 25.41 -19.32 -29.64
C THR A 65 26.34 -18.55 -30.58
N ASP A 66 27.64 -18.79 -30.38
CA ASP A 66 28.82 -18.37 -31.10
C ASP A 66 28.74 -18.36 -32.63
N GLN A 67 29.43 -17.38 -33.23
CA GLN A 67 30.31 -17.69 -34.40
C GLN A 67 31.51 -16.71 -34.44
N GLN A 68 32.68 -17.29 -34.46
CA GLN A 68 33.99 -16.66 -34.71
C GLN A 68 34.17 -16.30 -36.17
N SER A 69 34.89 -15.19 -36.45
CA SER A 69 36.03 -15.17 -37.37
C SER A 69 36.79 -13.84 -37.36
N PRO A 70 38.03 -13.74 -37.85
CA PRO A 70 39.09 -13.00 -37.18
C PRO A 70 39.63 -11.81 -37.96
N GLY A 71 40.30 -10.92 -37.22
CA GLY A 71 41.36 -10.10 -37.80
C GLY A 71 41.15 -8.59 -37.83
N SER A 72 41.70 -7.87 -36.84
CA SER A 72 42.51 -6.68 -37.08
C SER A 72 43.05 -6.18 -35.75
N THR A 73 44.35 -6.16 -35.62
CA THR A 73 45.13 -5.64 -34.49
C THR A 73 45.11 -4.11 -34.47
N SER A 74 44.58 -3.56 -33.35
CA SER A 74 44.95 -2.23 -32.88
C SER A 74 44.89 -2.23 -31.36
N PRO A 75 45.85 -1.70 -30.62
CA PRO A 75 45.89 -1.72 -29.18
C PRO A 75 44.94 -0.66 -28.65
N THR A 76 43.68 -1.03 -28.44
CA THR A 76 42.73 -0.20 -27.72
C THR A 76 43.07 -0.26 -26.25
N ARG A 77 43.56 0.86 -25.75
CA ARG A 77 43.74 1.20 -24.33
C ARG A 77 42.49 0.78 -23.58
N LYS A 78 42.52 -0.35 -22.85
CA LYS A 78 41.48 -0.76 -21.92
C LYS A 78 41.35 0.36 -20.88
N GLN A 79 40.34 1.22 -21.05
CA GLN A 79 39.87 2.04 -19.95
C GLN A 79 39.27 1.06 -18.92
N ASN A 80 40.02 0.85 -17.83
CA ASN A 80 39.44 0.29 -16.60
C ASN A 80 38.25 1.17 -16.23
N ARG A 81 37.03 0.72 -16.45
CA ARG A 81 35.85 1.31 -15.84
C ARG A 81 36.00 1.05 -14.34
N GLU A 82 36.52 2.04 -13.63
CA GLU A 82 36.44 2.05 -12.17
C GLU A 82 34.98 1.99 -11.81
N THR A 83 34.56 0.85 -11.24
CA THR A 83 33.20 0.70 -10.73
C THR A 83 33.10 1.56 -9.46
N THR A 84 32.18 2.50 -9.42
CA THR A 84 32.01 3.42 -8.29
C THR A 84 30.63 3.21 -7.67
N ILE A 85 30.51 3.45 -6.37
CA ILE A 85 29.28 3.46 -5.61
C ILE A 85 29.05 4.86 -5.04
N THR A 86 27.82 5.33 -5.07
CA THR A 86 27.44 6.62 -4.49
C THR A 86 26.55 6.40 -3.27
N ILE A 87 26.93 7.03 -2.15
CA ILE A 87 26.21 7.00 -0.88
C ILE A 87 26.13 8.44 -0.36
N ASN A 88 24.95 8.95 -0.10
CA ASN A 88 24.71 10.32 0.35
C ASN A 88 25.37 11.38 -0.55
N CYS A 89 25.27 11.21 -1.86
CA CYS A 89 25.88 12.07 -2.88
C CYS A 89 27.41 12.06 -2.90
N VAL A 90 28.06 11.18 -2.15
CA VAL A 90 29.51 10.96 -2.17
C VAL A 90 29.82 9.69 -2.95
N THR A 91 30.66 9.82 -3.98
CA THR A 91 31.06 8.70 -4.84
C THR A 91 32.38 8.08 -4.36
N PHE A 92 32.35 6.78 -4.11
CA PHE A 92 33.48 5.98 -3.67
C PHE A 92 33.89 5.00 -4.76
N PRO A 93 35.19 4.72 -4.95
CA PRO A 93 35.65 3.62 -5.79
C PRO A 93 35.25 2.29 -5.10
N LEU A 94 34.69 1.37 -5.87
CA LEU A 94 34.43 0.01 -5.39
C LEU A 94 35.75 -0.76 -5.34
N PRO A 95 36.09 -1.36 -4.19
CA PRO A 95 37.22 -2.27 -4.13
C PRO A 95 37.01 -3.46 -5.08
N MET A 96 38.01 -3.91 -5.79
CA MET A 96 37.94 -5.01 -6.76
C MET A 96 37.49 -6.36 -6.13
N ASN A 97 37.69 -6.53 -4.82
CA ASN A 97 37.23 -7.66 -4.03
C ASN A 97 36.36 -7.11 -2.90
N MET A 98 35.07 -6.95 -3.15
CA MET A 98 34.14 -6.72 -2.03
C MET A 98 34.00 -8.01 -1.23
N PRO A 99 34.24 -7.99 0.10
CA PRO A 99 33.80 -9.08 0.95
C PRO A 99 32.28 -9.26 0.78
N GLU A 100 31.83 -10.50 0.75
CA GLU A 100 30.42 -10.82 0.71
C GLU A 100 29.71 -10.04 1.83
N GLN A 101 28.84 -9.09 1.46
CA GLN A 101 28.16 -8.24 2.45
C GLN A 101 27.18 -9.13 3.22
N GLN A 102 27.48 -9.34 4.49
CA GLN A 102 26.56 -10.04 5.38
C GLN A 102 25.34 -9.14 5.62
N LEU A 103 24.14 -9.63 5.26
CA LEU A 103 22.89 -8.94 5.53
C LEU A 103 22.68 -8.83 7.05
N LEU A 104 22.10 -7.72 7.51
CA LEU A 104 21.76 -7.50 8.92
C LEU A 104 20.60 -8.43 9.34
N LYS A 105 19.67 -8.68 8.41
CA LYS A 105 18.56 -9.63 8.55
C LYS A 105 18.50 -10.57 7.34
N PRO A 106 19.32 -11.64 7.28
CA PRO A 106 19.51 -12.44 6.07
C PRO A 106 18.28 -13.26 5.64
N SER A 107 17.33 -13.50 6.52
CA SER A 107 16.09 -14.26 6.24
C SER A 107 14.91 -13.41 5.83
N GLU A 108 15.03 -12.07 5.80
CA GLU A 108 13.95 -11.12 5.58
C GLU A 108 14.35 -10.06 4.55
N TRP A 109 13.38 -9.55 3.79
CA TRP A 109 13.54 -8.40 2.89
C TRP A 109 13.46 -7.07 3.69
N SER A 110 14.39 -6.89 4.62
CA SER A 110 14.37 -5.76 5.52
C SER A 110 14.87 -4.48 4.88
N TYR A 111 14.27 -3.36 5.26
CA TYR A 111 14.69 -2.03 4.80
C TYR A 111 16.13 -1.68 5.21
N CYS A 112 16.64 -2.23 6.30
CA CYS A 112 18.01 -2.00 6.73
C CYS A 112 19.07 -2.70 5.87
N ASP A 113 18.71 -3.56 4.91
CA ASP A 113 19.66 -4.33 4.10
C ASP A 113 19.78 -3.81 2.66
N TYR A 114 18.75 -3.12 2.13
CA TYR A 114 18.64 -2.88 0.69
C TYR A 114 18.63 -1.40 0.28
N PHE A 115 18.79 -0.46 1.23
CA PHE A 115 18.64 0.97 0.95
C PHE A 115 19.87 1.83 1.34
N TRP A 116 21.06 1.28 1.18
CA TRP A 116 22.33 1.96 1.52
C TRP A 116 22.81 2.90 0.42
N THR A 117 22.66 2.50 -0.85
CA THR A 117 23.21 3.20 -2.00
C THR A 117 22.20 4.18 -2.60
N ASP A 118 22.71 5.25 -3.19
CA ASP A 118 21.91 6.21 -3.92
C ASP A 118 21.42 5.60 -5.23
N LYS A 119 20.14 5.76 -5.53
CA LYS A 119 19.52 5.35 -6.79
C LYS A 119 19.60 6.48 -7.79
N LYS A 120 20.17 6.21 -8.95
CA LYS A 120 20.14 7.15 -10.08
C LYS A 120 18.75 7.12 -10.74
N ASP A 121 18.30 8.29 -11.15
CA ASP A 121 17.17 8.48 -12.04
C ASP A 121 17.42 7.71 -13.36
N PRO A 122 16.41 7.15 -14.03
CA PRO A 122 16.55 6.51 -15.34
C PRO A 122 17.22 7.38 -16.40
N GLN A 123 17.08 8.71 -16.30
CA GLN A 123 17.75 9.68 -17.15
C GLN A 123 19.18 10.04 -16.69
N GLY A 124 19.61 9.56 -15.53
CA GLY A 124 20.95 9.78 -14.98
C GLY A 124 21.23 11.18 -14.42
N ASN A 125 20.21 12.05 -14.36
CA ASN A 125 20.37 13.47 -14.01
C ASN A 125 20.23 13.76 -12.51
N ALA A 126 19.59 12.90 -11.75
CA ALA A 126 19.39 13.06 -10.31
C ALA A 126 19.73 11.78 -9.56
N SER A 127 20.28 11.93 -8.36
CA SER A 127 20.53 10.82 -7.45
C SER A 127 19.66 10.98 -6.21
N VAL A 128 18.89 9.93 -5.90
CA VAL A 128 18.00 9.86 -4.73
C VAL A 128 18.61 8.89 -3.73
N SER A 129 18.85 9.33 -2.50
CA SER A 129 19.42 8.45 -1.46
C SER A 129 18.48 7.31 -1.08
N GLY A 130 19.04 6.20 -0.60
CA GLY A 130 18.26 5.06 -0.17
C GLY A 130 17.22 5.42 0.89
N PHE A 131 17.59 6.23 1.89
CA PHE A 131 16.63 6.71 2.90
C PHE A 131 15.51 7.54 2.29
N GLU A 132 15.78 8.37 1.31
CA GLU A 132 14.74 9.17 0.64
C GLU A 132 13.78 8.30 -0.14
N VAL A 133 14.22 7.19 -0.72
CA VAL A 133 13.33 6.19 -1.35
C VAL A 133 12.37 5.60 -0.31
N LEU A 134 12.88 5.24 0.89
CA LEU A 134 12.06 4.76 2.00
C LEU A 134 11.05 5.82 2.46
N LEU A 135 11.50 7.06 2.63
CA LEU A 135 10.64 8.17 3.03
C LEU A 135 9.54 8.44 2.00
N GLN A 136 9.85 8.42 0.70
CA GLN A 136 8.86 8.56 -0.36
C GLN A 136 7.83 7.44 -0.36
N LYS A 137 8.23 6.20 -0.06
CA LYS A 137 7.31 5.07 0.13
C LYS A 137 6.30 5.37 1.24
N GLN A 138 6.77 5.89 2.36
CA GLN A 138 5.90 6.26 3.50
C GLN A 138 4.96 7.42 3.15
N LEU A 139 5.45 8.44 2.47
CA LEU A 139 4.64 9.58 2.02
C LEU A 139 3.54 9.14 1.04
N LYS A 140 3.84 8.23 0.12
CA LYS A 140 2.84 7.61 -0.76
C LYS A 140 1.83 6.80 0.04
N GLY A 141 2.27 5.99 1.00
CA GLY A 141 1.40 5.23 1.90
C GLY A 141 0.40 6.13 2.64
N LYS A 142 0.87 7.25 3.17
CA LYS A 142 0.03 8.27 3.82
C LYS A 142 -0.99 8.89 2.85
N GLN A 143 -0.60 9.15 1.60
CA GLN A 143 -1.53 9.66 0.58
C GLN A 143 -2.61 8.64 0.24
N MET A 144 -2.22 7.38 -0.02
CA MET A 144 -3.17 6.30 -0.28
C MET A 144 -4.17 6.14 0.87
N GLN A 145 -3.71 6.23 2.10
CA GLN A 145 -4.56 6.14 3.28
C GLN A 145 -5.57 7.30 3.36
N LYS A 146 -5.17 8.52 2.96
CA LYS A 146 -6.09 9.65 2.82
C LYS A 146 -7.18 9.36 1.79
N GLU A 147 -6.80 8.85 0.63
CA GLU A 147 -7.71 8.53 -0.47
C GLU A 147 -8.67 7.40 -0.09
N MET A 148 -8.20 6.39 0.63
CA MET A 148 -9.07 5.33 1.18
C MET A 148 -10.10 5.89 2.17
N ALA A 149 -9.69 6.79 3.07
CA ALA A 149 -10.61 7.43 4.00
C ALA A 149 -11.64 8.32 3.27
N GLU A 150 -11.22 9.00 2.20
CA GLU A 150 -12.09 9.81 1.35
C GLU A 150 -13.12 8.95 0.60
N PHE A 151 -12.70 7.78 0.09
CA PHE A 151 -13.62 6.79 -0.49
C PHE A 151 -14.68 6.34 0.52
N ILE A 152 -14.31 6.04 1.75
CA ILE A 152 -15.27 5.67 2.80
C ILE A 152 -16.22 6.83 3.11
N ARG A 153 -15.73 8.06 3.15
CA ARG A 153 -16.54 9.27 3.36
C ARG A 153 -17.59 9.46 2.26
N GLU A 154 -17.21 9.26 1.01
CA GLU A 154 -18.17 9.34 -0.10
C GLU A 154 -19.22 8.21 0.00
N ARG A 155 -18.82 7.02 0.41
CA ARG A 155 -19.77 5.93 0.70
C ARG A 155 -20.76 6.30 1.81
N ILE A 156 -20.31 6.91 2.89
CA ILE A 156 -21.16 7.39 3.99
C ILE A 156 -22.22 8.35 3.46
N LYS A 157 -21.84 9.34 2.64
CA LYS A 157 -22.77 10.31 2.05
C LYS A 157 -23.84 9.65 1.18
N ILE A 158 -23.46 8.65 0.39
CA ILE A 158 -24.38 7.91 -0.46
C ILE A 158 -25.42 7.19 0.40
N GLU A 159 -25.00 6.54 1.50
CA GLU A 159 -25.90 5.84 2.42
C GLU A 159 -26.87 6.83 3.12
N GLU A 160 -26.36 7.96 3.57
CA GLU A 160 -27.17 9.01 4.21
C GLU A 160 -28.23 9.57 3.24
N GLU A 161 -27.86 9.82 1.99
CA GLU A 161 -28.76 10.33 0.96
C GLU A 161 -29.82 9.27 0.59
N TYR A 162 -29.41 8.01 0.44
CA TYR A 162 -30.31 6.89 0.18
C TYR A 162 -31.35 6.75 1.31
N ALA A 163 -30.89 6.69 2.55
CA ALA A 163 -31.78 6.60 3.72
C ALA A 163 -32.75 7.79 3.81
N LYS A 164 -32.26 9.01 3.56
CA LYS A 164 -33.11 10.21 3.53
C LYS A 164 -34.21 10.12 2.47
N ASN A 165 -33.90 9.59 1.29
CA ASN A 165 -34.84 9.46 0.20
C ASN A 165 -35.88 8.36 0.48
N LEU A 166 -35.49 7.22 1.06
CA LEU A 166 -36.39 6.17 1.52
C LEU A 166 -37.36 6.68 2.60
N SER A 167 -36.83 7.38 3.62
CA SER A 167 -37.64 7.96 4.68
C SER A 167 -38.67 8.96 4.12
N LYS A 168 -38.31 9.78 3.13
CA LYS A 168 -39.29 10.65 2.46
C LYS A 168 -40.35 9.85 1.71
N LEU A 169 -39.94 8.82 0.97
CA LEU A 169 -40.89 7.97 0.20
C LEU A 169 -41.90 7.28 1.12
N SER A 170 -41.45 6.79 2.29
CA SER A 170 -42.33 6.13 3.25
C SER A 170 -43.45 7.04 3.79
N GLN A 171 -43.24 8.37 3.77
CA GLN A 171 -44.19 9.37 4.28
C GLN A 171 -45.18 9.88 3.24
N ILE A 172 -44.97 9.60 1.94
CA ILE A 172 -45.87 10.06 0.90
C ILE A 172 -47.21 9.33 1.01
N PRO A 173 -48.37 10.04 1.05
CA PRO A 173 -49.69 9.43 1.27
C PRO A 173 -50.26 8.81 -0.02
N LEU A 174 -49.45 7.99 -0.70
CA LEU A 174 -49.89 7.26 -1.89
C LEU A 174 -50.73 6.02 -1.45
N ALA A 175 -51.84 5.81 -2.11
CA ALA A 175 -52.80 4.73 -1.80
C ALA A 175 -53.20 4.66 -0.30
N ALA A 176 -53.34 5.83 0.33
CA ALA A 176 -53.68 5.92 1.77
C ALA A 176 -55.12 5.53 2.08
N GLN A 177 -55.98 5.41 1.06
CA GLN A 177 -57.36 5.02 1.17
C GLN A 177 -57.60 3.52 0.86
N GLU A 178 -56.51 2.76 0.63
CA GLU A 178 -56.63 1.31 0.47
C GLU A 178 -57.04 0.67 1.81
N GLU A 179 -58.01 -0.23 1.78
CA GLU A 179 -58.66 -0.79 2.94
C GLU A 179 -58.42 -2.32 2.98
N GLY A 180 -58.87 -2.95 4.08
CA GLY A 180 -58.84 -4.41 4.23
C GLY A 180 -57.42 -4.97 4.36
N THR A 181 -57.29 -6.24 4.04
CA THR A 181 -56.03 -6.98 4.17
C THR A 181 -54.94 -6.46 3.20
N LEU A 182 -55.34 -5.97 2.03
CA LEU A 182 -54.42 -5.33 1.09
C LEU A 182 -53.92 -3.99 1.63
N GLY A 183 -54.79 -3.20 2.25
CA GLY A 183 -54.41 -1.93 2.90
C GLY A 183 -53.40 -2.12 4.02
N GLU A 184 -53.54 -3.15 4.84
CA GLU A 184 -52.58 -3.53 5.88
C GLU A 184 -51.22 -3.90 5.31
N ALA A 185 -51.19 -4.72 4.25
CA ALA A 185 -49.94 -5.10 3.58
C ALA A 185 -49.23 -3.88 2.93
N TRP A 186 -50.01 -2.97 2.33
CA TRP A 186 -49.51 -1.73 1.75
C TRP A 186 -48.92 -0.79 2.83
N ALA A 187 -49.56 -0.64 3.95
CA ALA A 187 -49.07 0.15 5.08
C ALA A 187 -47.76 -0.42 5.64
N GLN A 188 -47.67 -1.76 5.76
CA GLN A 188 -46.41 -2.42 6.18
C GLN A 188 -45.29 -2.28 5.17
N LEU A 189 -45.57 -2.29 3.86
CA LEU A 189 -44.57 -2.02 2.83
C LEU A 189 -43.99 -0.61 2.99
N LYS A 190 -44.85 0.41 3.22
CA LYS A 190 -44.39 1.77 3.49
C LYS A 190 -43.54 1.87 4.77
N LYS A 191 -43.94 1.15 5.81
CA LYS A 191 -43.20 1.06 7.07
C LYS A 191 -41.82 0.41 6.86
N SER A 192 -41.75 -0.66 6.08
CA SER A 192 -40.47 -1.34 5.80
C SER A 192 -39.42 -0.43 5.15
N LEU A 193 -39.85 0.55 4.32
CA LEU A 193 -38.99 1.55 3.76
C LEU A 193 -38.39 2.51 4.82
N ALA A 194 -39.19 2.84 5.86
CA ALA A 194 -38.69 3.63 6.97
C ALA A 194 -37.69 2.84 7.83
N ASP A 195 -37.95 1.57 8.06
CA ASP A 195 -37.07 0.65 8.80
C ASP A 195 -35.74 0.45 8.02
N GLU A 196 -35.80 0.26 6.70
CA GLU A 196 -34.63 0.19 5.81
C GLU A 196 -33.81 1.49 5.87
N ALA A 197 -34.48 2.65 5.85
CA ALA A 197 -33.80 3.93 5.99
C ALA A 197 -33.01 4.01 7.31
N GLU A 198 -33.55 3.53 8.41
CA GLU A 198 -32.85 3.48 9.71
C GLU A 198 -31.65 2.56 9.67
N VAL A 199 -31.74 1.40 9.03
CA VAL A 199 -30.61 0.46 8.84
C VAL A 199 -29.47 1.13 8.10
N HIS A 200 -29.73 1.86 7.01
CA HIS A 200 -28.73 2.57 6.24
C HIS A 200 -28.11 3.76 6.99
N LEU A 201 -28.88 4.48 7.81
CA LEU A 201 -28.35 5.52 8.71
C LEU A 201 -27.43 4.93 9.79
N LYS A 202 -27.75 3.79 10.35
CA LYS A 202 -26.88 3.07 11.30
C LYS A 202 -25.60 2.63 10.62
N PHE A 203 -25.68 2.11 9.41
CA PHE A 203 -24.52 1.72 8.62
C PHE A 203 -23.60 2.90 8.35
N SER A 204 -24.11 4.04 7.87
CA SER A 204 -23.34 5.25 7.63
C SER A 204 -22.63 5.75 8.89
N SER A 205 -23.34 5.78 10.02
CA SER A 205 -22.80 6.19 11.32
C SER A 205 -21.66 5.28 11.81
N LYS A 206 -21.83 3.95 11.68
CA LYS A 206 -20.80 2.97 12.02
C LYS A 206 -19.60 3.07 11.08
N LEU A 207 -19.80 3.24 9.77
CA LEU A 207 -18.70 3.49 8.82
C LEU A 207 -17.88 4.71 9.22
N GLN A 208 -18.52 5.79 9.65
CA GLN A 208 -17.84 6.99 10.11
C GLN A 208 -17.03 6.75 11.38
N SER A 209 -17.63 6.11 12.39
CA SER A 209 -17.02 5.94 13.71
C SER A 209 -15.98 4.83 13.76
N GLU A 210 -16.18 3.73 13.05
CA GLU A 210 -15.41 2.50 13.18
C GLU A 210 -14.41 2.28 12.02
N VAL A 211 -14.57 3.01 10.89
CA VAL A 211 -13.70 2.88 9.73
C VAL A 211 -13.03 4.21 9.37
N GLU A 212 -13.78 5.26 9.03
CA GLU A 212 -13.23 6.52 8.54
C GLU A 212 -12.38 7.23 9.60
N LYS A 213 -12.92 7.49 10.78
CA LYS A 213 -12.22 8.20 11.86
C LYS A 213 -10.94 7.51 12.32
N PRO A 214 -10.91 6.20 12.55
CA PRO A 214 -9.68 5.50 12.89
C PRO A 214 -8.61 5.58 11.78
N LEU A 215 -8.99 5.45 10.50
CA LEU A 215 -8.07 5.63 9.37
C LEU A 215 -7.41 7.01 9.38
N LEU A 216 -8.18 8.07 9.62
CA LEU A 216 -7.68 9.45 9.68
C LEU A 216 -6.80 9.69 10.92
N THR A 217 -7.19 9.18 12.07
CA THR A 217 -6.43 9.31 13.31
C THR A 217 -5.06 8.66 13.21
N PHE A 218 -5.00 7.44 12.67
CA PHE A 218 -3.73 6.76 12.44
C PHE A 218 -2.84 7.56 11.47
N ARG A 219 -3.39 8.04 10.34
CA ARG A 219 -2.66 8.87 9.39
C ARG A 219 -2.02 10.10 10.03
N ASP A 220 -2.74 10.77 10.93
CA ASP A 220 -2.25 12.01 11.56
C ASP A 220 -1.15 11.74 12.59
N ASN A 221 -1.18 10.62 13.28
CA ASN A 221 -0.10 10.16 14.14
C ASN A 221 1.14 9.77 13.31
N PHE A 222 0.95 8.99 12.27
CA PHE A 222 1.98 8.58 11.33
C PHE A 222 2.74 9.78 10.71
N LYS A 223 2.04 10.86 10.38
CA LYS A 223 2.64 12.10 9.86
C LYS A 223 3.65 12.73 10.82
N LYS A 224 3.39 12.68 12.12
CA LYS A 224 4.28 13.26 13.13
C LYS A 224 5.60 12.51 13.21
N ASP A 225 5.53 11.19 13.16
CA ASP A 225 6.72 10.33 13.26
C ASP A 225 7.58 10.42 12.01
N LEU A 226 7.00 10.38 10.81
CA LEU A 226 7.73 10.58 9.57
C LEU A 226 8.51 11.91 9.54
N LYS A 227 7.93 12.99 10.04
CA LYS A 227 8.60 14.30 10.07
C LYS A 227 9.82 14.30 10.99
N LYS A 228 9.77 13.57 12.11
CA LYS A 228 10.94 13.45 13.01
C LYS A 228 12.09 12.71 12.33
N PHE A 229 11.80 11.57 11.68
CA PHE A 229 12.81 10.78 10.98
C PHE A 229 13.44 11.55 9.83
N ASP A 230 12.65 12.21 8.99
CA ASP A 230 13.16 13.01 7.87
C ASP A 230 14.13 14.09 8.34
N HIS A 231 13.75 14.84 9.38
CA HIS A 231 14.59 15.90 9.93
C HIS A 231 15.90 15.35 10.49
N HIS A 232 15.83 14.30 11.30
CA HIS A 232 16.97 13.68 11.96
C HIS A 232 18.00 13.13 10.94
N ILE A 233 17.56 12.33 9.98
CA ILE A 233 18.43 11.76 8.95
C ILE A 233 19.00 12.84 8.04
N THR A 234 18.22 13.85 7.70
CA THR A 234 18.70 15.00 6.90
C THR A 234 19.85 15.72 7.61
N ASP A 235 19.77 15.93 8.91
CA ASP A 235 20.83 16.59 9.68
C ASP A 235 22.09 15.70 9.77
N LEU A 236 21.95 14.41 9.98
CA LEU A 236 23.09 13.47 9.95
C LEU A 236 23.79 13.45 8.58
N ARG A 237 23.04 13.48 7.50
CA ARG A 237 23.60 13.57 6.12
C ARG A 237 24.38 14.85 5.91
N LYS A 238 23.86 15.99 6.36
CA LYS A 238 24.55 17.28 6.28
C LYS A 238 25.89 17.26 7.06
N GLN A 239 25.87 16.68 8.28
CA GLN A 239 27.08 16.52 9.08
C GLN A 239 28.11 15.63 8.36
N LEU A 240 27.68 14.49 7.83
CA LEU A 240 28.56 13.57 7.10
C LEU A 240 29.18 14.24 5.86
N ALA A 241 28.38 14.95 5.05
CA ALA A 241 28.83 15.68 3.89
C ALA A 241 29.85 16.78 4.26
N SER A 242 29.61 17.51 5.35
CA SER A 242 30.55 18.53 5.87
C SER A 242 31.88 17.93 6.32
N ARG A 243 31.85 16.78 7.00
CA ARG A 243 33.06 16.05 7.40
C ARG A 243 33.83 15.53 6.20
N TYR A 244 33.15 15.00 5.20
CA TYR A 244 33.79 14.56 3.96
C TYR A 244 34.49 15.72 3.22
N ALA A 245 33.83 16.87 3.09
CA ALA A 245 34.42 18.06 2.48
C ALA A 245 35.66 18.54 3.24
N ALA A 246 35.66 18.40 4.58
CA ALA A 246 36.88 18.73 5.38
C ALA A 246 38.02 17.76 5.10
N VAL A 247 37.76 16.47 4.92
CA VAL A 247 38.76 15.46 4.51
C VAL A 247 39.35 15.81 3.15
N GLU A 248 38.54 16.12 2.15
CA GLU A 248 38.99 16.48 0.81
C GLU A 248 39.83 17.75 0.83
N LYS A 249 39.44 18.76 1.61
CA LYS A 249 40.23 19.98 1.79
C LYS A 249 41.59 19.69 2.45
N ALA A 250 41.62 18.85 3.48
CA ALA A 250 42.84 18.48 4.17
C ALA A 250 43.76 17.63 3.26
N ARG A 251 43.19 16.73 2.46
CA ARG A 251 43.94 15.94 1.46
C ARG A 251 44.62 16.83 0.43
N LYS A 252 43.92 17.83 -0.10
CA LYS A 252 44.46 18.81 -1.02
C LYS A 252 45.59 19.62 -0.36
N ALA A 253 45.36 20.07 0.88
CA ALA A 253 46.36 20.82 1.62
C ALA A 253 47.64 20.01 1.86
N LEU A 254 47.54 18.72 2.19
CA LEU A 254 48.70 17.83 2.31
C LEU A 254 49.44 17.69 0.97
N ALA A 255 48.74 17.44 -0.12
CA ALA A 255 49.35 17.34 -1.45
C ALA A 255 50.10 18.61 -1.85
N ASP A 256 49.55 19.80 -1.59
CA ASP A 256 50.19 21.07 -1.84
C ASP A 256 51.47 21.25 -0.98
N ARG A 257 51.48 20.83 0.29
CA ARG A 257 52.63 20.88 1.17
C ARG A 257 53.71 19.86 0.80
N GLN A 258 53.33 18.67 0.36
CA GLN A 258 54.24 17.66 -0.15
C GLN A 258 54.97 18.18 -1.42
N LYS A 259 54.24 18.77 -2.36
CA LYS A 259 54.80 19.37 -3.56
C LYS A 259 55.74 20.53 -3.22
N ASP A 260 55.42 21.43 -2.29
CA ASP A 260 56.29 22.51 -1.83
C ASP A 260 57.60 21.95 -1.21
N LEU A 261 57.50 20.88 -0.41
CA LEU A 261 58.63 20.18 0.17
C LEU A 261 59.55 19.58 -0.92
N GLU A 262 58.94 18.90 -1.90
CA GLU A 262 59.68 18.30 -3.02
C GLU A 262 60.46 19.34 -3.82
N VAL A 263 59.80 20.43 -4.21
CA VAL A 263 60.43 21.53 -4.93
C VAL A 263 61.64 22.12 -4.14
N LYS A 264 61.51 22.33 -2.83
CA LYS A 264 62.57 22.84 -1.96
C LYS A 264 63.72 21.85 -1.79
N THR A 265 63.45 20.57 -1.74
CA THR A 265 64.40 19.49 -1.68
C THR A 265 65.23 19.46 -2.97
N GLN A 266 64.59 19.57 -4.14
CA GLN A 266 65.29 19.65 -5.44
C GLN A 266 66.13 20.91 -5.54
N GLN A 267 65.70 22.06 -5.00
CA GLN A 267 66.50 23.29 -4.97
C GLN A 267 67.74 23.16 -4.09
N LEU A 268 67.72 22.36 -3.01
CA LEU A 268 68.94 22.13 -2.18
C LEU A 268 69.95 21.30 -2.94
N GLU A 269 69.53 20.34 -3.76
CA GLU A 269 70.46 19.54 -4.60
C GLU A 269 71.21 20.42 -5.59
N ILE A 270 70.65 21.56 -6.02
CA ILE A 270 71.26 22.50 -6.97
C ILE A 270 72.03 23.56 -6.26
N LYS A 271 71.67 24.04 -5.07
CA LYS A 271 72.30 25.11 -4.30
C LYS A 271 72.47 24.75 -2.84
N LEU A 272 73.61 24.25 -2.44
CA LEU A 272 73.97 24.05 -1.03
C LEU A 272 74.03 25.39 -0.31
N SER A 273 73.03 25.80 0.44
CA SER A 273 73.07 26.95 1.34
C SER A 273 72.34 26.67 2.63
N ASN A 274 72.88 27.18 3.77
CA ASN A 274 72.23 27.00 5.11
C ASN A 274 70.79 27.52 5.14
N LYS A 275 70.46 28.54 4.39
CA LYS A 275 69.11 29.09 4.28
C LYS A 275 68.17 28.12 3.63
N THR A 276 68.62 27.36 2.62
CA THR A 276 67.83 26.36 1.93
C THR A 276 67.49 25.15 2.86
N GLU A 277 68.43 24.80 3.75
CA GLU A 277 68.19 23.70 4.74
C GLU A 277 67.17 24.06 5.78
N GLU A 278 67.19 25.31 6.29
CA GLU A 278 66.10 25.77 7.21
C GLU A 278 64.72 25.83 6.53
N ASP A 279 64.68 26.25 5.25
CA ASP A 279 63.44 26.27 4.47
C ASP A 279 62.85 24.86 4.26
N ILE A 280 63.69 23.83 4.09
CA ILE A 280 63.31 22.44 3.99
C ILE A 280 62.77 21.91 5.35
N LYS A 281 63.48 22.19 6.44
CA LYS A 281 63.06 21.86 7.80
C LYS A 281 61.63 22.41 8.09
N LYS A 282 61.44 23.70 7.70
CA LYS A 282 60.11 24.35 7.83
C LYS A 282 59.04 23.72 6.93
N ALA A 283 59.37 23.40 5.67
CA ALA A 283 58.45 22.74 4.75
C ALA A 283 58.08 21.34 5.23
N ARG A 284 59.04 20.55 5.77
CA ARG A 284 58.82 19.23 6.35
C ARG A 284 57.85 19.31 7.54
N ARG A 285 58.07 20.26 8.48
CA ARG A 285 57.15 20.47 9.62
C ARG A 285 55.73 20.79 9.13
N LYS A 286 55.58 21.66 8.11
CA LYS A 286 54.25 21.98 7.54
C LYS A 286 53.59 20.78 6.85
N SER A 287 54.38 19.93 6.17
CA SER A 287 53.88 18.71 5.56
C SER A 287 53.43 17.71 6.61
N THR A 288 54.21 17.50 7.69
CA THR A 288 53.84 16.65 8.82
C THR A 288 52.55 17.16 9.47
N GLN A 289 52.47 18.47 9.77
CA GLN A 289 51.27 19.06 10.36
C GLN A 289 50.02 18.87 9.47
N ALA A 290 50.17 19.02 8.14
CA ALA A 290 49.05 18.77 7.22
C ALA A 290 48.65 17.30 7.17
N GLY A 291 49.60 16.37 7.38
CA GLY A 291 49.30 14.94 7.55
C GLY A 291 48.49 14.67 8.82
N ASP A 292 48.89 15.25 9.96
CA ASP A 292 48.18 15.12 11.22
C ASP A 292 46.75 15.72 11.14
N ASP A 293 46.61 16.87 10.45
CA ASP A 293 45.33 17.52 10.20
C ASP A 293 44.42 16.64 9.33
N LEU A 294 44.97 15.97 8.31
CA LEU A 294 44.20 15.01 7.48
C LEU A 294 43.75 13.81 8.31
N MET A 295 44.65 13.21 9.10
CA MET A 295 44.28 12.07 9.98
C MET A 295 43.13 12.45 10.90
N ARG A 296 43.18 13.59 11.56
CA ARG A 296 42.11 14.09 12.41
C ARG A 296 40.81 14.30 11.65
N CYS A 297 40.83 14.83 10.44
CA CYS A 297 39.63 14.97 9.60
C CYS A 297 39.02 13.60 9.22
N VAL A 298 39.86 12.61 8.89
CA VAL A 298 39.44 11.24 8.60
C VAL A 298 38.77 10.59 9.82
N ASP A 299 39.39 10.74 11.00
CA ASP A 299 38.81 10.19 12.23
C ASP A 299 37.43 10.79 12.54
N LEU A 300 37.28 12.11 12.40
CA LEU A 300 35.99 12.79 12.58
C LEU A 300 34.93 12.37 11.53
N TYR A 301 35.37 12.12 10.30
CA TYR A 301 34.49 11.57 9.25
C TYR A 301 34.07 10.17 9.60
N ASN A 302 34.98 9.28 9.98
CA ASN A 302 34.66 7.89 10.34
C ASN A 302 33.71 7.81 11.54
N GLN A 303 33.90 8.64 12.57
CA GLN A 303 32.94 8.74 13.68
C GLN A 303 31.55 9.16 13.23
N SER A 304 31.48 10.17 12.35
CA SER A 304 30.21 10.64 11.80
C SER A 304 29.55 9.59 10.90
N GLN A 305 30.34 8.80 10.16
CA GLN A 305 29.86 7.70 9.33
C GLN A 305 29.32 6.55 10.16
N SER A 306 30.01 6.16 11.24
CA SER A 306 29.50 5.12 12.16
C SER A 306 28.17 5.53 12.79
N LYS A 307 28.09 6.77 13.28
CA LYS A 307 26.84 7.30 13.84
C LYS A 307 25.72 7.31 12.79
N TRP A 308 26.00 7.78 11.56
CA TRP A 308 25.02 7.76 10.48
C TRP A 308 24.57 6.34 10.16
N PHE A 309 25.49 5.36 10.15
CA PHE A 309 25.17 3.96 9.90
C PHE A 309 24.19 3.41 10.95
N GLU A 310 24.49 3.59 12.24
CA GLU A 310 23.65 3.12 13.34
C GLU A 310 22.25 3.73 13.29
N GLU A 311 22.17 5.03 13.07
CA GLU A 311 20.89 5.76 12.98
C GLU A 311 20.12 5.40 11.71
N MET A 312 20.80 5.11 10.60
CA MET A 312 20.16 4.65 9.37
C MET A 312 19.55 3.24 9.55
N VAL A 313 20.25 2.32 10.22
CA VAL A 313 19.70 1.00 10.58
C VAL A 313 18.45 1.17 11.42
N THR A 314 18.53 1.91 12.51
CA THR A 314 17.41 2.14 13.43
C THR A 314 16.22 2.79 12.73
N SER A 315 16.46 3.86 11.96
CA SER A 315 15.39 4.57 11.24
C SER A 315 14.76 3.71 10.15
N SER A 316 15.55 2.91 9.43
CA SER A 316 15.02 2.02 8.39
C SER A 316 14.13 0.92 8.97
N LEU A 317 14.53 0.32 10.09
CA LEU A 317 13.72 -0.67 10.81
C LEU A 317 12.43 -0.07 11.35
N GLU A 318 12.50 1.17 11.85
CA GLU A 318 11.30 1.86 12.34
C GLU A 318 10.33 2.23 11.19
N LEU A 319 10.84 2.67 10.03
CA LEU A 319 10.02 2.91 8.84
C LEU A 319 9.37 1.62 8.32
N GLU A 320 10.09 0.49 8.40
CA GLU A 320 9.57 -0.84 8.07
C GLU A 320 8.42 -1.22 9.02
N ARG A 321 8.62 -1.07 10.34
CA ARG A 321 7.60 -1.32 11.35
C ARG A 321 6.34 -0.48 11.11
N LEU A 322 6.51 0.81 10.86
CA LEU A 322 5.42 1.73 10.54
C LEU A 322 4.65 1.34 9.28
N GLU A 323 5.33 0.81 8.25
CA GLU A 323 4.67 0.33 7.03
C GLU A 323 3.85 -0.94 7.29
N VAL A 324 4.39 -1.88 8.06
CA VAL A 324 3.66 -3.09 8.46
C VAL A 324 2.42 -2.72 9.27
N GLU A 325 2.55 -1.83 10.25
CA GLU A 325 1.40 -1.33 11.03
C GLU A 325 0.35 -0.64 10.15
N ARG A 326 0.80 0.17 9.19
CA ARG A 326 -0.10 0.84 8.25
C ARG A 326 -0.93 -0.16 7.44
N VAL A 327 -0.27 -1.17 6.87
CA VAL A 327 -0.94 -2.20 6.06
C VAL A 327 -1.92 -3.01 6.92
N GLU A 328 -1.50 -3.43 8.11
CA GLU A 328 -2.34 -4.20 9.02
C GLU A 328 -3.56 -3.41 9.50
N MET A 329 -3.37 -2.15 9.87
CA MET A 329 -4.45 -1.26 10.28
C MET A 329 -5.47 -1.05 9.15
N ILE A 330 -5.01 -0.83 7.91
CA ILE A 330 -5.91 -0.71 6.76
C ILE A 330 -6.68 -2.02 6.57
N ARG A 331 -6.00 -3.17 6.61
CA ARG A 331 -6.64 -4.49 6.51
C ARG A 331 -7.75 -4.65 7.55
N GLN A 332 -7.49 -4.34 8.81
CA GLN A 332 -8.46 -4.45 9.90
C GLN A 332 -9.70 -3.58 9.65
N HIS A 333 -9.51 -2.33 9.25
CA HIS A 333 -10.64 -1.43 8.99
C HIS A 333 -11.43 -1.77 7.72
N LEU A 334 -10.77 -2.33 6.69
CA LEU A 334 -11.49 -2.86 5.53
C LEU A 334 -12.26 -4.14 5.87
N CYS A 335 -11.74 -4.99 6.75
CA CYS A 335 -12.50 -6.12 7.31
C CYS A 335 -13.71 -5.62 8.11
N GLN A 336 -13.55 -4.56 8.91
CA GLN A 336 -14.66 -3.95 9.63
C GLN A 336 -15.74 -3.41 8.67
N TYR A 337 -15.32 -2.73 7.59
CA TYR A 337 -16.24 -2.30 6.53
C TYR A 337 -17.08 -3.47 6.00
N THR A 338 -16.45 -4.60 5.66
CA THR A 338 -17.18 -5.77 5.14
C THR A 338 -18.11 -6.41 6.18
N THR A 339 -17.70 -6.45 7.45
CA THR A 339 -18.53 -6.91 8.56
C THR A 339 -19.80 -6.06 8.70
N LEU A 340 -19.64 -4.74 8.74
CA LEU A 340 -20.75 -3.80 8.81
C LEU A 340 -21.68 -3.91 7.59
N ARG A 341 -21.13 -4.20 6.41
CA ARG A 341 -21.92 -4.42 5.20
C ARG A 341 -22.77 -5.69 5.31
N HIS A 342 -22.22 -6.80 5.79
CA HIS A 342 -22.97 -8.03 6.03
C HIS A 342 -24.08 -7.85 7.06
N GLU A 343 -23.80 -7.14 8.17
CA GLU A 343 -24.81 -6.81 9.16
C GLU A 343 -25.97 -6.02 8.54
N THR A 344 -25.65 -5.02 7.72
CA THR A 344 -26.63 -4.19 7.02
C THR A 344 -27.52 -5.02 6.10
N ASP A 345 -26.93 -5.93 5.32
CA ASP A 345 -27.69 -6.80 4.41
C ASP A 345 -28.64 -7.73 5.17
N MET A 346 -28.22 -8.27 6.32
CA MET A 346 -29.10 -9.09 7.18
C MET A 346 -30.25 -8.26 7.74
N PHE A 347 -29.99 -7.04 8.21
CA PHE A 347 -31.05 -6.17 8.73
C PHE A 347 -32.01 -5.74 7.62
N ASN A 348 -31.54 -5.40 6.43
CA ASN A 348 -32.40 -5.08 5.30
C ASN A 348 -33.35 -6.24 4.94
N GLN A 349 -32.84 -7.47 4.94
CA GLN A 349 -33.66 -8.65 4.71
C GLN A 349 -34.78 -8.74 5.76
N SER A 350 -34.48 -8.49 7.03
CA SER A 350 -35.45 -8.57 8.11
C SER A 350 -36.57 -7.52 8.03
N THR A 351 -36.38 -6.41 7.32
CA THR A 351 -37.41 -5.37 7.14
C THR A 351 -38.52 -5.81 6.18
N VAL A 352 -38.21 -6.74 5.27
CA VAL A 352 -39.16 -7.25 4.25
C VAL A 352 -39.99 -8.40 4.76
N GLU A 353 -39.54 -9.22 5.71
CA GLU A 353 -40.24 -10.40 6.22
C GLU A 353 -41.68 -10.13 6.71
N PRO A 354 -41.95 -9.03 7.47
CA PRO A 354 -43.32 -8.71 7.87
C PRO A 354 -44.24 -8.36 6.70
N VAL A 355 -43.67 -7.77 5.62
CA VAL A 355 -44.45 -7.46 4.39
C VAL A 355 -44.86 -8.74 3.70
N ASP A 356 -43.92 -9.69 3.54
CA ASP A 356 -44.20 -10.99 2.92
C ASP A 356 -45.26 -11.75 3.67
N GLN A 357 -45.24 -11.72 5.01
CA GLN A 357 -46.25 -12.36 5.84
C GLN A 357 -47.66 -11.78 5.61
N LEU A 358 -47.80 -10.45 5.54
CA LEU A 358 -49.06 -9.80 5.29
C LEU A 358 -49.54 -10.03 3.85
N LEU A 359 -48.64 -9.98 2.85
CA LEU A 359 -48.98 -10.26 1.46
C LEU A 359 -49.52 -11.70 1.26
N GLN A 360 -48.96 -12.69 1.98
CA GLN A 360 -49.46 -14.06 1.95
C GLN A 360 -50.84 -14.21 2.57
N ASN A 361 -51.24 -13.29 3.45
CA ASN A 361 -52.52 -13.28 4.14
C ASN A 361 -53.59 -12.36 3.49
N VAL A 362 -53.26 -11.72 2.35
CA VAL A 362 -54.25 -10.92 1.60
C VAL A 362 -55.36 -11.81 1.08
N ASP A 363 -56.61 -11.51 1.48
CA ASP A 363 -57.82 -12.23 1.10
C ASP A 363 -58.79 -11.33 0.32
N PRO A 364 -58.79 -11.43 -1.03
CA PRO A 364 -59.66 -10.62 -1.86
C PRO A 364 -61.14 -10.82 -1.63
N ALA A 365 -61.54 -11.99 -1.14
CA ALA A 365 -62.95 -12.26 -0.84
C ALA A 365 -63.38 -11.53 0.44
N LYS A 366 -62.53 -11.55 1.46
CA LYS A 366 -62.76 -10.82 2.72
C LYS A 366 -62.74 -9.30 2.49
N ASP A 367 -61.82 -8.80 1.70
CA ASP A 367 -61.74 -7.35 1.39
C ASP A 367 -62.96 -6.88 0.61
N ARG A 368 -63.43 -7.69 -0.36
CA ARG A 368 -64.72 -7.41 -1.05
C ARG A 368 -65.91 -7.42 -0.10
N GLU A 369 -65.98 -8.39 0.82
CA GLU A 369 -67.04 -8.45 1.82
C GLU A 369 -67.02 -7.23 2.74
N LEU A 370 -65.88 -6.85 3.23
CA LEU A 370 -65.69 -5.68 4.05
C LEU A 370 -66.19 -4.43 3.34
N TRP A 371 -65.74 -4.19 2.10
CA TRP A 371 -66.14 -3.02 1.31
C TRP A 371 -67.66 -3.00 1.05
N VAL A 372 -68.29 -4.15 0.71
CA VAL A 372 -69.73 -4.24 0.49
C VAL A 372 -70.50 -3.94 1.77
N ASN A 373 -70.03 -4.43 2.92
CA ASN A 373 -70.69 -4.18 4.20
C ASN A 373 -70.67 -2.69 4.58
N GLU A 374 -69.60 -2.01 4.30
CA GLU A 374 -69.44 -0.61 4.63
C GLU A 374 -70.12 0.35 3.65
N HIS A 375 -70.22 -0.03 2.36
CA HIS A 375 -70.64 0.88 1.29
C HIS A 375 -71.95 0.50 0.61
N LYS A 376 -72.62 -0.60 0.99
CA LYS A 376 -73.90 -1.03 0.39
C LYS A 376 -74.97 0.04 0.53
N THR A 377 -75.62 0.35 -0.59
CA THR A 377 -76.69 1.36 -0.66
C THR A 377 -78.09 0.80 -0.56
N GLY A 378 -78.21 -0.52 -0.59
CA GLY A 378 -79.54 -1.24 -0.52
C GLY A 378 -79.60 -2.38 -1.53
N GLN A 379 -80.66 -3.19 -1.38
CA GLN A 379 -80.89 -4.37 -2.23
C GLN A 379 -82.08 -4.22 -3.17
N LEU A 380 -82.77 -3.08 -3.12
CA LEU A 380 -83.93 -2.84 -3.98
C LEU A 380 -83.46 -2.62 -5.43
N ARG A 381 -84.01 -3.46 -6.33
CA ARG A 381 -83.71 -3.34 -7.76
C ARG A 381 -84.69 -2.37 -8.40
N PRO A 382 -84.29 -1.63 -9.43
CA PRO A 382 -85.27 -0.85 -10.18
C PRO A 382 -86.32 -1.73 -10.78
N VAL A 383 -87.58 -1.29 -10.72
CA VAL A 383 -88.69 -1.93 -11.40
C VAL A 383 -89.00 -1.23 -12.72
N ASP A 384 -89.61 -1.99 -13.65
CA ASP A 384 -90.00 -1.41 -14.93
C ASP A 384 -91.11 -0.38 -14.71
N MET A 385 -91.13 0.73 -15.47
CA MET A 385 -92.23 1.67 -15.45
C MET A 385 -93.36 1.07 -16.22
N GLU A 386 -94.50 0.99 -15.52
CA GLU A 386 -95.82 0.63 -16.18
C GLU A 386 -96.31 1.83 -16.97
N ILE A 387 -96.84 1.57 -18.23
CA ILE A 387 -97.39 2.60 -19.11
C ILE A 387 -98.81 2.87 -18.71
#